data_66e2e1be7b8adbeb46ee0aed2fd3bda6
#
_entry.id   66e2e1be7b8adbeb46ee0aed2fd3bda6
#
_cell.length_a   1.000
_cell.length_b   1.000
_cell.length_c   1.000
_cell.angle_alpha   90.00
_cell.angle_beta   90.00
_cell.angle_gamma   90.00
#
_symmetry.space_group_name_H-M   'P 1'
#
loop_
_entity.id
_entity.type
_entity.pdbx_description
1 polymer ?
#
loop_
_entity_poly.entity_id
_entity_poly.type
_entity_poly.pdbx_seq_one_letter_code
_entity_poly.pdbx_strand_id
1 'polypeptide(L)'
;FSIGINGEEFYNVLQENEQFRNDFSITKAAEVKDLFSAFHNDLTIGLINVTMNSNPSFLAYASVKNDAPLKALYEKKSELGLKRGEDIVKLNENEYVYKSRAINIFFGIRDKQMYATNDELLYKNACKTADPSAKETDFASSLKGKRTAFVINAEAVLDLPVVKMLAGFGGQEYSTYYSLLGNISYLEAVGTEDKATVTLQLKNKDVNALKQIVDFIKQFAGM
;
A
#
# COMPACT_ATOMS: atom_id res chain seq x y z
N PHE A 1 1.12 2.95 2.78
CA PHE A 1 2.11 3.74 2.05
C PHE A 1 1.45 4.41 0.86
N SER A 2 1.72 5.69 0.68
CA SER A 2 1.29 6.45 -0.48
C SER A 2 2.47 7.24 -1.04
N ILE A 3 2.50 7.39 -2.36
CA ILE A 3 3.50 8.17 -3.08
C ILE A 3 2.81 8.95 -4.20
N GLY A 4 3.10 10.26 -4.27
CA GLY A 4 2.70 11.08 -5.39
C GLY A 4 3.49 10.69 -6.64
N ILE A 5 2.80 10.37 -7.71
CA ILE A 5 3.41 9.99 -8.99
C ILE A 5 3.02 10.99 -10.07
N ASN A 6 4.03 11.56 -10.73
CA ASN A 6 3.91 12.07 -12.08
C ASN A 6 4.57 11.05 -13.01
N GLY A 7 3.75 10.21 -13.66
CA GLY A 7 4.27 9.11 -14.45
C GLY A 7 5.13 9.57 -15.64
N GLU A 8 4.88 10.75 -16.19
CA GLU A 8 5.70 11.30 -17.28
C GLU A 8 7.08 11.74 -16.78
N GLU A 9 7.14 12.45 -15.66
CA GLU A 9 8.42 12.84 -15.04
C GLU A 9 9.20 11.59 -14.58
N PHE A 10 8.51 10.64 -13.98
CA PHE A 10 9.13 9.38 -13.56
C PHE A 10 9.74 8.64 -14.75
N TYR A 11 9.03 8.56 -15.88
CA TYR A 11 9.55 7.97 -17.10
C TYR A 11 10.81 8.71 -17.59
N ASN A 12 10.80 10.04 -17.59
CA ASN A 12 11.94 10.84 -18.02
C ASN A 12 13.18 10.57 -17.16
N VAL A 13 13.01 10.50 -15.82
CA VAL A 13 14.10 10.14 -14.90
C VAL A 13 14.63 8.72 -15.16
N LEU A 14 13.75 7.77 -15.44
CA LEU A 14 14.15 6.41 -15.80
C LEU A 14 14.96 6.37 -17.09
N GLN A 15 14.62 7.23 -18.08
CA GLN A 15 15.38 7.33 -19.34
C GLN A 15 16.82 7.86 -19.15
N GLU A 16 17.11 8.56 -18.07
CA GLU A 16 18.46 8.98 -17.70
C GLU A 16 19.32 7.81 -17.20
N ASN A 17 18.68 6.74 -16.73
CA ASN A 17 19.34 5.53 -16.24
C ASN A 17 19.74 4.62 -17.43
N GLU A 18 21.04 4.38 -17.61
CA GLU A 18 21.57 3.59 -18.72
C GLU A 18 21.11 2.13 -18.68
N GLN A 19 21.04 1.52 -17.50
CA GLN A 19 20.59 0.16 -17.32
C GLN A 19 19.11 -0.01 -17.72
N PHE A 20 18.26 0.94 -17.29
CA PHE A 20 16.86 0.94 -17.66
C PHE A 20 16.66 1.04 -19.18
N ARG A 21 17.42 1.93 -19.85
CA ARG A 21 17.37 2.06 -21.30
C ARG A 21 17.78 0.79 -22.03
N ASN A 22 18.73 0.04 -21.48
CA ASN A 22 19.24 -1.18 -22.07
C ASN A 22 18.28 -2.37 -21.86
N ASP A 23 17.67 -2.47 -20.67
CA ASP A 23 16.77 -3.56 -20.31
C ASP A 23 15.39 -3.42 -20.96
N PHE A 24 14.87 -2.20 -21.08
CA PHE A 24 13.65 -1.91 -21.85
C PHE A 24 14.03 -1.58 -23.30
N SER A 25 14.10 -2.60 -24.15
CA SER A 25 14.48 -2.43 -25.55
C SER A 25 13.67 -1.33 -26.24
N ILE A 26 14.37 -0.36 -26.74
CA ILE A 26 13.97 0.96 -27.20
C ILE A 26 12.95 0.94 -28.36
N THR A 27 12.75 -0.17 -29.03
CA THR A 27 11.79 -0.31 -30.14
C THR A 27 10.34 -0.02 -29.73
N LYS A 28 10.06 0.15 -28.42
CA LYS A 28 8.73 0.41 -27.86
C LYS A 28 8.71 1.59 -26.88
N ALA A 29 9.67 2.49 -26.95
CA ALA A 29 9.79 3.62 -26.03
C ALA A 29 8.53 4.50 -25.97
N ALA A 30 7.83 4.71 -27.09
CA ALA A 30 6.59 5.48 -27.11
C ALA A 30 5.48 4.79 -26.30
N GLU A 31 5.31 3.48 -26.43
CA GLU A 31 4.30 2.71 -25.71
C GLU A 31 4.60 2.62 -24.22
N VAL A 32 5.88 2.52 -23.85
CA VAL A 32 6.30 2.53 -22.44
C VAL A 32 6.08 3.92 -21.85
N LYS A 33 6.37 4.99 -22.59
CA LYS A 33 6.05 6.34 -22.16
C LYS A 33 4.56 6.53 -21.90
N ASP A 34 3.70 6.06 -22.82
CA ASP A 34 2.26 6.16 -22.69
C ASP A 34 1.74 5.39 -21.46
N LEU A 35 2.34 4.22 -21.20
CA LEU A 35 2.05 3.42 -20.01
C LEU A 35 2.33 4.22 -18.72
N PHE A 36 3.55 4.77 -18.60
CA PHE A 36 3.91 5.57 -17.41
C PHE A 36 3.09 6.86 -17.32
N SER A 37 2.90 7.57 -18.44
CA SER A 37 2.16 8.84 -18.49
C SER A 37 0.68 8.70 -18.15
N ALA A 38 0.13 7.48 -18.17
CA ALA A 38 -1.22 7.21 -17.72
C ALA A 38 -1.37 7.35 -16.20
N PHE A 39 -0.31 7.12 -15.41
CA PHE A 39 -0.33 7.28 -13.95
C PHE A 39 -0.14 8.75 -13.56
N HIS A 40 -0.96 9.21 -12.62
CA HIS A 40 -0.87 10.56 -12.07
C HIS A 40 -1.41 10.59 -10.64
N ASN A 41 -1.03 11.62 -9.87
CA ASN A 41 -1.38 11.79 -8.46
C ASN A 41 -0.81 10.67 -7.58
N ASP A 42 -1.65 9.98 -6.83
CA ASP A 42 -1.20 9.10 -5.76
C ASP A 42 -1.24 7.63 -6.20
N LEU A 43 -0.17 6.91 -5.88
CA LEU A 43 -0.14 5.45 -5.77
C LEU A 43 -0.17 5.09 -4.29
N THR A 44 -1.19 4.38 -3.86
CA THR A 44 -1.35 3.97 -2.46
C THR A 44 -1.38 2.46 -2.38
N ILE A 45 -0.61 1.89 -1.44
CA ILE A 45 -0.59 0.46 -1.14
C ILE A 45 -0.80 0.27 0.36
N GLY A 46 -1.79 -0.53 0.72
CA GLY A 46 -2.07 -0.95 2.09
C GLY A 46 -1.93 -2.45 2.27
N LEU A 47 -1.33 -2.87 3.38
CA LEU A 47 -1.46 -4.23 3.89
C LEU A 47 -2.75 -4.30 4.71
N ILE A 48 -3.63 -5.23 4.34
CA ILE A 48 -4.96 -5.33 4.93
C ILE A 48 -5.00 -6.44 5.97
N ASN A 49 -4.31 -7.54 5.70
CA ASN A 49 -4.28 -8.68 6.60
C ASN A 49 -2.91 -9.38 6.56
N VAL A 50 -2.44 -9.79 7.73
CA VAL A 50 -1.20 -10.56 7.89
C VAL A 50 -1.52 -11.77 8.75
N THR A 51 -1.37 -12.96 8.19
CA THR A 51 -1.57 -14.24 8.90
C THR A 51 -0.30 -15.07 8.84
N MET A 52 -0.13 -16.02 9.76
CA MET A 52 1.08 -16.86 9.80
C MET A 52 1.15 -17.88 8.66
N ASN A 53 0.01 -18.26 8.10
CA ASN A 53 -0.08 -19.42 7.20
C ASN A 53 -0.48 -19.04 5.76
N SER A 54 -0.59 -17.75 5.45
CA SER A 54 -0.92 -17.27 4.12
C SER A 54 -0.12 -16.02 3.75
N ASN A 55 -0.04 -15.74 2.46
CA ASN A 55 0.53 -14.47 2.00
C ASN A 55 -0.26 -13.31 2.60
N PRO A 56 0.41 -12.23 3.04
CA PRO A 56 -0.29 -11.02 3.45
C PRO A 56 -1.22 -10.52 2.36
N SER A 57 -2.44 -10.13 2.74
CA SER A 57 -3.37 -9.49 1.82
C SER A 57 -2.99 -8.02 1.65
N PHE A 58 -2.93 -7.56 0.42
CA PHE A 58 -2.69 -6.16 0.10
C PHE A 58 -3.81 -5.59 -0.77
N LEU A 59 -3.94 -4.28 -0.74
CA LEU A 59 -4.78 -3.51 -1.65
C LEU A 59 -3.98 -2.30 -2.13
N ALA A 60 -3.88 -2.15 -3.44
CA ALA A 60 -3.20 -1.02 -4.07
C ALA A 60 -4.20 -0.24 -4.93
N TYR A 61 -4.04 1.09 -4.93
CA TYR A 61 -4.77 2.01 -5.78
C TYR A 61 -3.82 2.99 -6.46
N ALA A 62 -4.13 3.32 -7.70
CA ALA A 62 -3.43 4.36 -8.45
C ALA A 62 -4.41 5.13 -9.31
N SER A 63 -4.30 6.46 -9.34
CA SER A 63 -5.06 7.28 -10.27
C SER A 63 -4.48 7.14 -11.68
N VAL A 64 -5.34 6.90 -12.66
CA VAL A 64 -4.94 6.75 -14.07
C VAL A 64 -5.79 7.64 -14.99
N LYS A 65 -5.17 8.17 -16.04
CA LYS A 65 -5.86 9.00 -17.03
C LYS A 65 -6.80 8.19 -17.93
N ASN A 66 -6.41 6.94 -18.20
CA ASN A 66 -7.10 6.02 -19.10
C ASN A 66 -6.76 4.56 -18.78
N ASP A 67 -7.24 3.64 -19.60
CA ASP A 67 -7.05 2.20 -19.47
C ASP A 67 -5.80 1.64 -20.20
N ALA A 68 -4.99 2.50 -20.82
CA ALA A 68 -3.79 2.10 -21.55
C ALA A 68 -2.85 1.17 -20.75
N PRO A 69 -2.60 1.38 -19.43
CA PRO A 69 -1.76 0.49 -18.63
C PRO A 69 -2.21 -0.96 -18.65
N LEU A 70 -3.51 -1.21 -18.51
CA LEU A 70 -4.05 -2.56 -18.47
C LEU A 70 -4.08 -3.23 -19.85
N LYS A 71 -4.45 -2.47 -20.88
CA LYS A 71 -4.45 -2.95 -22.25
C LYS A 71 -3.04 -3.36 -22.66
N ALA A 72 -2.06 -2.46 -22.44
CA ALA A 72 -0.66 -2.75 -22.76
C ALA A 72 -0.15 -4.00 -22.03
N LEU A 73 -0.44 -4.13 -20.74
CA LEU A 73 -0.04 -5.27 -19.93
C LEU A 73 -0.64 -6.58 -20.45
N TYR A 74 -1.91 -6.59 -20.84
CA TYR A 74 -2.59 -7.79 -21.34
C TYR A 74 -2.18 -8.14 -22.78
N GLU A 75 -2.13 -7.17 -23.66
CA GLU A 75 -1.77 -7.39 -25.06
C GLU A 75 -0.32 -7.88 -25.21
N LYS A 76 0.56 -7.42 -24.33
CA LYS A 76 1.99 -7.76 -24.33
C LYS A 76 2.38 -8.81 -23.30
N LYS A 77 1.41 -9.55 -22.77
CA LYS A 77 1.69 -10.57 -21.75
C LYS A 77 2.73 -11.61 -22.17
N SER A 78 2.80 -11.94 -23.45
CA SER A 78 3.82 -12.85 -24.00
C SER A 78 5.25 -12.29 -23.93
N GLU A 79 5.40 -10.98 -23.83
CA GLU A 79 6.68 -10.27 -23.75
C GLU A 79 7.14 -10.05 -22.30
N LEU A 80 6.25 -10.30 -21.32
CA LEU A 80 6.53 -10.08 -19.89
C LEU A 80 7.44 -11.16 -19.28
N GLY A 81 7.86 -12.15 -20.04
CA GLY A 81 8.71 -13.23 -19.54
C GLY A 81 8.03 -14.11 -18.49
N LEU A 82 6.70 -14.29 -18.58
CA LEU A 82 5.93 -15.12 -17.66
C LEU A 82 6.48 -16.55 -17.64
N LYS A 83 6.64 -17.10 -16.44
CA LYS A 83 7.15 -18.45 -16.24
C LYS A 83 6.07 -19.51 -16.52
N ARG A 84 6.50 -20.77 -16.69
CA ARG A 84 5.56 -21.88 -16.85
C ARG A 84 4.57 -21.96 -15.67
N GLY A 85 3.29 -21.82 -15.97
CA GLY A 85 2.22 -21.80 -14.98
C GLY A 85 1.83 -20.41 -14.47
N GLU A 86 2.41 -19.37 -15.07
CA GLU A 86 1.98 -17.98 -14.89
C GLU A 86 1.21 -17.52 -16.12
N ASP A 87 0.12 -16.78 -15.91
CA ASP A 87 -0.67 -16.19 -17.00
C ASP A 87 -1.43 -14.95 -16.49
N ILE A 88 -1.76 -14.07 -17.42
CA ILE A 88 -2.70 -12.97 -17.22
C ILE A 88 -3.99 -13.32 -17.96
N VAL A 89 -5.06 -13.48 -17.20
CA VAL A 89 -6.38 -13.85 -17.71
C VAL A 89 -7.31 -12.66 -17.63
N LYS A 90 -7.99 -12.35 -18.71
CA LYS A 90 -9.02 -11.32 -18.76
C LYS A 90 -10.28 -11.86 -18.10
N LEU A 91 -10.81 -11.16 -17.11
CA LEU A 91 -12.05 -11.50 -16.39
C LEU A 91 -13.27 -10.81 -17.02
N ASN A 92 -13.10 -9.54 -17.40
CA ASN A 92 -14.08 -8.75 -18.14
C ASN A 92 -13.37 -7.62 -18.90
N GLU A 93 -14.08 -6.59 -19.35
CA GLU A 93 -13.52 -5.55 -20.21
C GLU A 93 -12.31 -4.83 -19.62
N ASN A 94 -12.34 -4.51 -18.32
CA ASN A 94 -11.33 -3.73 -17.63
C ASN A 94 -10.79 -4.41 -16.38
N GLU A 95 -10.99 -5.72 -16.23
CA GLU A 95 -10.55 -6.48 -15.07
C GLU A 95 -9.80 -7.75 -15.49
N TYR A 96 -8.72 -8.02 -14.78
CA TYR A 96 -7.79 -9.09 -15.09
C TYR A 96 -7.36 -9.81 -13.81
N VAL A 97 -6.82 -11.00 -13.98
CA VAL A 97 -6.11 -11.71 -12.90
C VAL A 97 -4.78 -12.23 -13.43
N TYR A 98 -3.71 -11.87 -12.74
CA TYR A 98 -2.44 -12.59 -12.85
C TYR A 98 -2.53 -13.83 -12.00
N LYS A 99 -2.30 -14.98 -12.61
CA LYS A 99 -2.31 -16.30 -11.97
C LYS A 99 -0.90 -16.84 -11.88
N SER A 100 -0.53 -17.33 -10.71
CA SER A 100 0.69 -18.12 -10.51
C SER A 100 0.45 -19.22 -9.50
N ARG A 101 1.45 -20.08 -9.30
CA ARG A 101 1.38 -21.12 -8.26
C ARG A 101 1.42 -20.56 -6.84
N ALA A 102 2.05 -19.41 -6.67
CA ALA A 102 2.27 -18.80 -5.36
C ALA A 102 1.17 -17.81 -4.97
N ILE A 103 0.64 -17.05 -5.94
CA ILE A 103 -0.28 -15.95 -5.68
C ILE A 103 -1.12 -15.64 -6.93
N ASN A 104 -2.36 -15.28 -6.72
CA ASN A 104 -3.20 -14.64 -7.73
C ASN A 104 -3.30 -13.15 -7.40
N ILE A 105 -3.19 -12.29 -8.40
CA ILE A 105 -3.37 -10.86 -8.24
C ILE A 105 -4.50 -10.41 -9.15
N PHE A 106 -5.59 -9.96 -8.56
CA PHE A 106 -6.72 -9.35 -9.25
C PHE A 106 -6.45 -7.87 -9.44
N PHE A 107 -6.61 -7.36 -10.63
CA PHE A 107 -6.40 -5.95 -10.93
C PHE A 107 -7.34 -5.45 -12.02
N GLY A 108 -7.65 -4.18 -11.98
CA GLY A 108 -8.59 -3.57 -12.91
C GLY A 108 -8.57 -2.06 -12.84
N ILE A 109 -9.36 -1.42 -13.71
CA ILE A 109 -9.63 0.02 -13.67
C ILE A 109 -11.13 0.25 -13.56
N ARG A 110 -11.50 1.10 -12.60
CA ARG A 110 -12.84 1.61 -12.41
C ARG A 110 -12.78 3.10 -12.09
N ASP A 111 -13.60 3.89 -12.77
CA ASP A 111 -13.71 5.34 -12.55
C ASP A 111 -12.35 6.06 -12.56
N LYS A 112 -11.48 5.71 -13.52
CA LYS A 112 -10.10 6.21 -13.62
C LYS A 112 -9.21 5.87 -12.43
N GLN A 113 -9.57 4.87 -11.67
CA GLN A 113 -8.78 4.35 -10.58
C GLN A 113 -8.39 2.91 -10.86
N MET A 114 -7.10 2.67 -11.02
CA MET A 114 -6.54 1.32 -11.07
C MET A 114 -6.46 0.78 -9.67
N TYR A 115 -6.81 -0.48 -9.51
CA TYR A 115 -6.66 -1.22 -8.27
C TYR A 115 -5.95 -2.56 -8.50
N ALA A 116 -5.30 -3.06 -7.47
CA ALA A 116 -4.74 -4.41 -7.44
C ALA A 116 -4.81 -5.01 -6.04
N THR A 117 -5.13 -6.30 -5.94
CA THR A 117 -5.16 -7.05 -4.68
C THR A 117 -4.89 -8.53 -4.93
N ASN A 118 -4.30 -9.21 -3.95
CA ASN A 118 -4.19 -10.67 -3.94
C ASN A 118 -5.32 -11.37 -3.18
N ASP A 119 -6.29 -10.63 -2.69
CA ASP A 119 -7.42 -11.15 -1.92
C ASP A 119 -8.69 -11.12 -2.76
N GLU A 120 -9.25 -12.29 -3.04
CA GLU A 120 -10.46 -12.44 -3.87
C GLU A 120 -11.70 -11.83 -3.23
N LEU A 121 -11.78 -11.81 -1.89
CA LEU A 121 -12.90 -11.19 -1.18
C LEU A 121 -12.81 -9.67 -1.27
N LEU A 122 -11.61 -9.10 -1.11
CA LEU A 122 -11.38 -7.67 -1.33
C LEU A 122 -11.70 -7.29 -2.78
N TYR A 123 -11.27 -8.09 -3.77
CA TYR A 123 -11.62 -7.87 -5.17
C TYR A 123 -13.14 -7.86 -5.40
N LYS A 124 -13.86 -8.83 -4.83
CA LYS A 124 -15.32 -8.93 -5.01
C LYS A 124 -16.09 -7.82 -4.32
N ASN A 125 -15.62 -7.34 -3.20
CA ASN A 125 -16.37 -6.44 -2.32
C ASN A 125 -15.84 -5.00 -2.34
N ALA A 126 -14.58 -4.77 -2.02
CA ALA A 126 -14.01 -3.43 -1.86
C ALA A 126 -13.80 -2.70 -3.20
N CYS A 127 -13.55 -3.43 -4.27
CA CYS A 127 -13.34 -2.83 -5.59
C CYS A 127 -14.64 -2.53 -6.34
N LYS A 128 -15.80 -2.88 -5.80
CA LYS A 128 -17.09 -2.71 -6.50
C LYS A 128 -17.83 -1.42 -6.17
N THR A 129 -17.73 -0.94 -4.96
CA THR A 129 -18.40 0.28 -4.53
C THR A 129 -17.72 0.85 -3.29
N ALA A 130 -17.47 2.16 -3.25
CA ALA A 130 -17.11 2.83 -2.01
C ALA A 130 -18.25 2.62 -1.02
N ASP A 131 -17.94 2.13 0.18
CA ASP A 131 -18.91 2.05 1.26
C ASP A 131 -19.23 3.46 1.74
N PRO A 132 -20.46 3.97 1.52
CA PRO A 132 -20.82 5.33 1.92
C PRO A 132 -20.83 5.49 3.46
N SER A 133 -20.81 4.40 4.21
CA SER A 133 -20.70 4.41 5.68
C SER A 133 -19.24 4.39 6.17
N ALA A 134 -18.27 4.19 5.28
CA ALA A 134 -16.86 4.21 5.64
C ALA A 134 -16.49 5.59 6.17
N LYS A 135 -16.11 5.64 7.46
CA LYS A 135 -15.61 6.88 8.07
C LYS A 135 -14.20 7.14 7.58
N GLU A 136 -13.96 8.39 7.20
CA GLU A 136 -12.61 8.84 6.94
C GLU A 136 -11.80 8.73 8.24
N THR A 137 -10.64 8.09 8.15
CA THR A 137 -9.73 7.98 9.30
C THR A 137 -8.96 9.29 9.49
N ASP A 138 -8.55 9.59 10.72
CA ASP A 138 -7.83 10.82 11.06
C ASP A 138 -6.59 11.05 10.18
N PHE A 139 -5.97 9.99 9.67
CA PHE A 139 -4.78 10.06 8.82
C PHE A 139 -5.07 10.01 7.31
N ALA A 140 -6.31 9.78 6.87
CA ALA A 140 -6.61 9.66 5.44
C ALA A 140 -6.33 10.95 4.66
N SER A 141 -6.63 12.09 5.26
CA SER A 141 -6.37 13.41 4.68
C SER A 141 -4.86 13.71 4.55
N SER A 142 -4.05 13.14 5.43
CA SER A 142 -2.60 13.33 5.41
C SER A 142 -1.91 12.58 4.28
N LEU A 143 -2.53 11.52 3.75
CA LEU A 143 -1.97 10.72 2.67
C LEU A 143 -2.13 11.38 1.31
N LYS A 144 -3.20 12.16 1.14
CA LYS A 144 -3.59 12.72 -0.16
C LYS A 144 -2.67 13.86 -0.59
N GLY A 145 -2.19 13.82 -1.83
CA GLY A 145 -1.43 14.89 -2.45
C GLY A 145 -0.06 15.14 -1.82
N LYS A 146 0.52 14.15 -1.14
CA LYS A 146 1.88 14.21 -0.60
C LYS A 146 2.86 13.53 -1.54
N ARG A 147 4.12 13.99 -1.52
CA ARG A 147 5.16 13.33 -2.30
C ARG A 147 5.38 11.90 -1.83
N THR A 148 5.43 11.71 -0.53
CA THR A 148 5.46 10.38 0.10
C THR A 148 4.69 10.42 1.41
N ALA A 149 3.97 9.35 1.73
CA ALA A 149 3.35 9.18 3.02
C ALA A 149 3.38 7.71 3.43
N PHE A 150 3.67 7.48 4.70
CA PHE A 150 3.68 6.17 5.32
C PHE A 150 2.88 6.23 6.61
N VAL A 151 1.94 5.31 6.80
CA VAL A 151 1.13 5.24 8.01
C VAL A 151 1.09 3.82 8.52
N ILE A 152 1.30 3.67 9.82
CA ILE A 152 1.03 2.45 10.57
C ILE A 152 -0.16 2.73 11.48
N ASN A 153 -1.29 2.11 11.23
CA ASN A 153 -2.41 2.08 12.16
C ASN A 153 -2.08 1.07 13.28
N ALA A 154 -1.70 1.58 14.45
CA ALA A 154 -1.26 0.75 15.56
C ALA A 154 -2.39 -0.17 16.08
N GLU A 155 -3.62 0.30 16.09
CA GLU A 155 -4.77 -0.50 16.49
C GLU A 155 -5.00 -1.69 15.55
N ALA A 156 -4.97 -1.43 14.23
CA ALA A 156 -5.09 -2.50 13.24
C ALA A 156 -3.95 -3.52 13.34
N VAL A 157 -2.71 -3.06 13.61
CA VAL A 157 -1.56 -3.95 13.82
C VAL A 157 -1.74 -4.81 15.08
N LEU A 158 -2.16 -4.22 16.19
CA LEU A 158 -2.40 -4.94 17.45
C LEU A 158 -3.56 -5.93 17.34
N ASP A 159 -4.52 -5.67 16.47
CA ASP A 159 -5.65 -6.56 16.21
C ASP A 159 -5.32 -7.76 15.32
N LEU A 160 -4.15 -7.76 14.68
CA LEU A 160 -3.72 -8.90 13.87
C LEU A 160 -3.64 -10.18 14.70
N PRO A 161 -4.20 -11.32 14.23
CA PRO A 161 -4.19 -12.57 14.97
C PRO A 161 -2.79 -13.02 15.39
N VAL A 162 -1.78 -12.81 14.52
CA VAL A 162 -0.38 -13.14 14.79
C VAL A 162 0.18 -12.31 15.95
N VAL A 163 -0.15 -11.02 16.03
CA VAL A 163 0.32 -10.13 17.10
C VAL A 163 -0.33 -10.50 18.43
N LYS A 164 -1.64 -10.74 18.43
CA LYS A 164 -2.38 -11.22 19.62
C LYS A 164 -1.84 -12.54 20.14
N MET A 165 -1.50 -13.46 19.25
CA MET A 165 -0.92 -14.75 19.61
C MET A 165 0.48 -14.55 20.23
N LEU A 166 1.36 -13.76 19.63
CA LEU A 166 2.68 -13.45 20.17
C LEU A 166 2.60 -12.78 21.55
N ALA A 167 1.65 -11.85 21.73
CA ALA A 167 1.41 -11.22 23.02
C ALA A 167 0.97 -12.24 24.09
N GLY A 168 0.19 -13.26 23.71
CA GLY A 168 -0.25 -14.33 24.62
C GLY A 168 0.85 -15.31 25.02
N PHE A 169 1.82 -15.59 24.14
CA PHE A 169 2.91 -16.53 24.39
C PHE A 169 4.19 -15.88 24.89
N GLY A 170 4.38 -14.59 24.72
CA GLY A 170 5.65 -13.87 24.93
C GLY A 170 5.97 -13.51 26.38
N GLY A 171 5.12 -13.88 27.36
CA GLY A 171 5.34 -13.55 28.77
C GLY A 171 5.14 -12.08 29.12
N GLN A 172 5.63 -11.68 30.31
CA GLN A 172 5.37 -10.36 30.88
C GLN A 172 5.96 -9.20 30.06
N GLU A 173 7.13 -9.40 29.44
CA GLU A 173 7.75 -8.38 28.59
C GLU A 173 6.89 -8.04 27.38
N TYR A 174 6.42 -9.05 26.65
CA TYR A 174 5.55 -8.84 25.49
C TYR A 174 4.20 -8.22 25.86
N SER A 175 3.62 -8.61 27.00
CA SER A 175 2.41 -8.02 27.53
C SER A 175 2.59 -6.52 27.77
N THR A 176 3.74 -6.12 28.27
CA THR A 176 4.08 -4.71 28.52
C THR A 176 4.23 -3.93 27.21
N TYR A 177 4.99 -4.47 26.23
CA TYR A 177 5.12 -3.85 24.91
C TYR A 177 3.75 -3.72 24.21
N TYR A 178 2.93 -4.77 24.27
CA TYR A 178 1.58 -4.77 23.72
C TYR A 178 0.72 -3.68 24.36
N SER A 179 0.77 -3.54 25.68
CA SER A 179 0.04 -2.50 26.41
C SER A 179 0.50 -1.09 26.03
N LEU A 180 1.81 -0.89 25.85
CA LEU A 180 2.37 0.39 25.44
C LEU A 180 1.94 0.77 24.03
N LEU A 181 2.09 -0.15 23.08
CA LEU A 181 1.62 0.04 21.71
C LEU A 181 0.11 0.29 21.66
N GLY A 182 -0.63 -0.28 22.62
CA GLY A 182 -2.07 -0.08 22.79
C GLY A 182 -2.47 1.38 23.06
N ASN A 183 -1.55 2.23 23.51
CA ASN A 183 -1.78 3.65 23.72
C ASN A 183 -1.52 4.51 22.46
N ILE A 184 -0.93 3.92 21.41
CA ILE A 184 -0.70 4.57 20.13
C ILE A 184 -1.91 4.37 19.24
N SER A 185 -2.38 5.42 18.60
CA SER A 185 -3.41 5.35 17.56
C SER A 185 -2.77 5.03 16.22
N TYR A 186 -1.83 5.87 15.79
CA TYR A 186 -1.07 5.65 14.56
C TYR A 186 0.31 6.33 14.60
N LEU A 187 1.20 5.84 13.77
CA LEU A 187 2.45 6.48 13.39
C LEU A 187 2.35 6.91 11.94
N GLU A 188 2.68 8.16 11.66
CA GLU A 188 2.66 8.73 10.33
C GLU A 188 4.01 9.35 10.01
N ALA A 189 4.48 9.16 8.77
CA ALA A 189 5.61 9.87 8.21
C ALA A 189 5.21 10.44 6.85
N VAL A 190 5.26 11.77 6.72
CA VAL A 190 4.83 12.49 5.51
C VAL A 190 6.00 13.31 4.97
N GLY A 191 6.27 13.15 3.68
CA GLY A 191 7.27 13.91 2.94
C GLY A 191 6.63 14.87 1.94
N THR A 192 7.13 16.09 1.91
CA THR A 192 6.94 17.07 0.83
C THR A 192 8.27 17.29 0.13
N GLU A 193 8.36 18.25 -0.79
CA GLU A 193 9.62 18.56 -1.48
C GLU A 193 10.72 18.99 -0.51
N ASP A 194 10.37 19.80 0.49
CA ASP A 194 11.35 20.46 1.37
C ASP A 194 11.32 19.95 2.81
N LYS A 195 10.36 19.11 3.18
CA LYS A 195 10.11 18.75 4.58
C LYS A 195 9.64 17.31 4.74
N ALA A 196 10.20 16.64 5.73
CA ALA A 196 9.66 15.40 6.27
C ALA A 196 9.11 15.64 7.68
N THR A 197 7.92 15.11 7.94
CA THR A 197 7.26 15.21 9.26
C THR A 197 6.92 13.81 9.72
N VAL A 198 7.29 13.49 10.96
CA VAL A 198 6.89 12.25 11.63
C VAL A 198 5.95 12.62 12.78
N THR A 199 4.80 11.99 12.78
CA THR A 199 3.75 12.20 13.80
C THR A 199 3.47 10.88 14.50
N LEU A 200 3.59 10.87 15.82
CA LEU A 200 3.10 9.79 16.68
C LEU A 200 1.80 10.28 17.35
N GLN A 201 0.69 9.70 17.00
CA GLN A 201 -0.61 10.03 17.57
C GLN A 201 -0.94 9.07 18.71
N LEU A 202 -1.12 9.60 19.91
CA LEU A 202 -1.60 8.85 21.07
C LEU A 202 -3.13 8.82 21.09
N LYS A 203 -3.71 7.73 21.63
CA LYS A 203 -5.17 7.56 21.75
C LYS A 203 -5.79 8.55 22.73
N ASN A 204 -5.13 8.77 23.86
CA ASN A 204 -5.63 9.72 24.86
C ASN A 204 -5.24 11.14 24.46
N LYS A 205 -6.19 11.87 23.90
CA LYS A 205 -6.01 13.27 23.47
C LYS A 205 -6.17 14.26 24.63
N ASP A 206 -6.73 13.84 25.76
CA ASP A 206 -7.02 14.72 26.92
C ASP A 206 -5.81 14.88 27.85
N VAL A 207 -4.81 14.02 27.74
CA VAL A 207 -3.58 14.07 28.54
C VAL A 207 -2.42 14.52 27.67
N ASN A 208 -1.62 15.45 28.19
CA ASN A 208 -0.42 15.92 27.52
C ASN A 208 0.48 14.76 27.08
N ALA A 209 0.91 14.75 25.81
CA ALA A 209 1.70 13.66 25.23
C ALA A 209 3.02 13.43 25.99
N LEU A 210 3.70 14.51 26.42
CA LEU A 210 4.95 14.39 27.18
C LEU A 210 4.73 13.67 28.51
N LYS A 211 3.63 13.97 29.20
CA LYS A 211 3.26 13.28 30.45
C LYS A 211 3.05 11.78 30.19
N GLN A 212 2.31 11.43 29.15
CA GLN A 212 2.09 10.03 28.79
C GLN A 212 3.41 9.31 28.49
N ILE A 213 4.32 9.94 27.73
CA ILE A 213 5.64 9.37 27.42
C ILE A 213 6.48 9.18 28.70
N VAL A 214 6.48 10.16 29.61
CA VAL A 214 7.20 10.05 30.88
C VAL A 214 6.62 8.94 31.75
N ASP A 215 5.30 8.80 31.79
CA ASP A 215 4.65 7.72 32.54
C ASP A 215 4.98 6.34 31.95
N PHE A 216 5.08 6.22 30.64
CA PHE A 216 5.58 5.01 29.97
C PHE A 216 7.01 4.69 30.34
N ILE A 217 7.92 5.67 30.25
CA ILE A 217 9.33 5.48 30.62
C ILE A 217 9.46 5.01 32.08
N LYS A 218 8.67 5.56 32.99
CA LYS A 218 8.68 5.15 34.41
C LYS A 218 8.22 3.70 34.60
N GLN A 219 7.22 3.25 33.83
CA GLN A 219 6.80 1.84 33.86
C GLN A 219 7.92 0.90 33.42
N PHE A 220 8.71 1.29 32.42
CA PHE A 220 9.87 0.50 31.99
C PHE A 220 11.04 0.54 32.94
N ALA A 221 11.33 1.71 33.54
CA ALA A 221 12.44 1.86 34.47
C ALA A 221 12.17 1.21 35.83
N GLY A 222 10.90 0.90 36.11
CA GLY A 222 10.49 0.21 37.34
C GLY A 222 10.42 -1.34 37.20
N MET A 223 10.75 -1.86 36.02
CA MET A 223 10.96 -3.27 35.74
C MET A 223 12.42 -3.61 35.86
#